data_b37a79ee122f7585c1ddafcc7ff80588
#
_entry.id   b37a79ee122f7585c1ddafcc7ff80588
#
_cell.length_a   1.000
_cell.length_b   1.000
_cell.length_c   1.000
_cell.angle_alpha   90.00
_cell.angle_beta   90.00
_cell.angle_gamma   90.00
#
_symmetry.space_group_name_H-M   'P 1'
#
loop_
_entity.id
_entity.type
_entity.pdbx_description
1 polymer ?
#
loop_
_entity_poly.entity_id
_entity_poly.type
_entity_poly.pdbx_seq_one_letter_code
_entity_poly.pdbx_strand_id
1 'polypeptide(L)'
;MANQSSSSYPILSASFNQDNSGFAISTKNGFKIFDSSTGRLCYERAAGGFTIVEMLYSSSLLAIVGAGEQPSLSPRRLCLFDTRRGAPLRELNFLTSILAVRLNKKRLVVVLQEKTYIYDSNSLEILVTIDTVPNLKGLCAFSPSLDGCFLALPASTTKGTVLVYNAMELQSHCEVVM
;
A
#
# COMPACT_ATOMS: atom_id res chain seq x y z
N MET A 1 -36.02 -18.23 -13.94
CA MET A 1 -34.58 -18.01 -14.19
C MET A 1 -34.26 -16.56 -13.79
N ALA A 2 -33.71 -16.36 -12.60
CA ALA A 2 -33.34 -15.03 -12.14
C ALA A 2 -32.01 -14.66 -12.81
N ASN A 3 -32.05 -13.66 -13.71
CA ASN A 3 -30.87 -12.99 -14.21
C ASN A 3 -30.15 -12.35 -13.02
N GLN A 4 -29.13 -12.98 -12.50
CA GLN A 4 -28.15 -12.29 -11.67
C GLN A 4 -27.38 -11.37 -12.60
N SER A 5 -27.81 -10.11 -12.67
CA SER A 5 -26.96 -9.06 -13.19
C SER A 5 -25.74 -8.99 -12.28
N SER A 6 -24.65 -9.58 -12.71
CA SER A 6 -23.35 -9.41 -12.09
C SER A 6 -23.00 -7.94 -12.25
N SER A 7 -23.24 -7.12 -11.23
CA SER A 7 -22.77 -5.74 -11.19
C SER A 7 -21.24 -5.81 -11.16
N SER A 8 -20.60 -5.69 -12.31
CA SER A 8 -19.14 -5.61 -12.40
C SER A 8 -18.70 -4.24 -11.93
N TYR A 9 -18.03 -4.18 -10.79
CA TYR A 9 -17.38 -2.96 -10.34
C TYR A 9 -15.97 -2.86 -10.94
N PRO A 10 -15.55 -1.66 -11.37
CA PRO A 10 -14.18 -1.46 -11.83
C PRO A 10 -13.18 -1.82 -10.75
N ILE A 11 -12.07 -2.42 -11.15
CA ILE A 11 -10.94 -2.68 -10.26
C ILE A 11 -10.29 -1.34 -9.92
N LEU A 12 -10.15 -1.03 -8.63
CA LEU A 12 -9.49 0.16 -8.11
C LEU A 12 -8.01 -0.07 -7.83
N SER A 13 -7.65 -1.26 -7.35
CA SER A 13 -6.26 -1.66 -7.18
C SER A 13 -6.08 -3.16 -7.33
N ALA A 14 -4.87 -3.55 -7.70
CA ALA A 14 -4.41 -4.93 -7.71
C ALA A 14 -2.94 -4.94 -7.30
N SER A 15 -2.57 -5.79 -6.34
CA SER A 15 -1.18 -5.93 -5.91
C SER A 15 -0.87 -7.34 -5.43
N PHE A 16 0.34 -7.80 -5.73
CA PHE A 16 0.90 -9.01 -5.15
C PHE A 16 1.47 -8.73 -3.76
N ASN A 17 1.51 -9.78 -2.92
CA ASN A 17 2.30 -9.74 -1.71
C ASN A 17 3.81 -9.85 -2.04
N GLN A 18 4.67 -9.77 -1.03
CA GLN A 18 6.12 -9.62 -1.18
C GLN A 18 6.82 -10.82 -1.84
N ASP A 19 6.25 -12.01 -1.74
CA ASP A 19 6.77 -13.26 -2.33
C ASP A 19 5.94 -13.79 -3.50
N ASN A 20 4.96 -13.00 -3.96
CA ASN A 20 4.04 -13.33 -5.04
C ASN A 20 3.18 -14.58 -4.81
N SER A 21 3.08 -15.06 -3.57
CA SER A 21 2.23 -16.22 -3.22
C SER A 21 0.75 -15.89 -3.18
N GLY A 22 0.40 -14.61 -3.04
CA GLY A 22 -0.97 -14.12 -3.04
C GLY A 22 -1.11 -12.74 -3.66
N PHE A 23 -2.30 -12.39 -4.09
CA PHE A 23 -2.62 -11.06 -4.58
C PHE A 23 -3.97 -10.58 -4.06
N ALA A 24 -4.08 -9.27 -3.93
CA ALA A 24 -5.30 -8.58 -3.54
C ALA A 24 -5.88 -7.82 -4.72
N ILE A 25 -7.21 -7.83 -4.85
CA ILE A 25 -7.95 -7.00 -5.80
C ILE A 25 -9.00 -6.21 -5.02
N SER A 26 -9.09 -4.91 -5.24
CA SER A 26 -10.12 -4.06 -4.66
C SER A 26 -11.02 -3.42 -5.70
N THR A 27 -12.24 -3.14 -5.28
CA THR A 27 -13.29 -2.46 -6.04
C THR A 27 -14.00 -1.46 -5.14
N LYS A 28 -15.00 -0.76 -5.66
CA LYS A 28 -15.88 0.11 -4.84
C LYS A 28 -16.74 -0.66 -3.81
N ASN A 29 -16.87 -1.97 -3.96
CA ASN A 29 -17.71 -2.81 -3.10
C ASN A 29 -16.94 -3.58 -2.02
N GLY A 30 -15.62 -3.55 -2.06
CA GLY A 30 -14.77 -4.29 -1.14
C GLY A 30 -13.48 -4.76 -1.78
N PHE A 31 -12.86 -5.76 -1.15
CA PHE A 31 -11.65 -6.38 -1.68
C PHE A 31 -11.66 -7.90 -1.49
N LYS A 32 -10.87 -8.57 -2.30
CA LYS A 32 -10.65 -10.02 -2.26
C LYS A 32 -9.17 -10.33 -2.31
N ILE A 33 -8.78 -11.40 -1.62
CA ILE A 33 -7.42 -11.93 -1.62
C ILE A 33 -7.46 -13.35 -2.19
N PHE A 34 -6.53 -13.62 -3.09
CA PHE A 34 -6.41 -14.87 -3.81
C PHE A 34 -5.04 -15.50 -3.62
N ASP A 35 -5.00 -16.82 -3.61
CA ASP A 35 -3.76 -17.58 -3.78
C ASP A 35 -3.33 -17.50 -5.24
N SER A 36 -2.06 -17.16 -5.49
CA SER A 36 -1.57 -16.92 -6.86
C SER A 36 -1.42 -18.21 -7.67
N SER A 37 -1.11 -19.31 -7.01
CA SER A 37 -0.85 -20.59 -7.69
C SER A 37 -2.11 -21.30 -8.12
N THR A 38 -3.20 -21.17 -7.34
CA THR A 38 -4.47 -21.88 -7.54
C THR A 38 -5.60 -20.98 -8.01
N GLY A 39 -5.47 -19.67 -7.87
CA GLY A 39 -6.57 -18.71 -8.09
C GLY A 39 -7.69 -18.80 -7.04
N ARG A 40 -7.48 -19.56 -5.96
CA ARG A 40 -8.47 -19.76 -4.91
C ARG A 40 -8.67 -18.48 -4.09
N LEU A 41 -9.94 -18.15 -3.83
CA LEU A 41 -10.30 -17.08 -2.90
C LEU A 41 -9.91 -17.48 -1.47
N CYS A 42 -9.04 -16.64 -0.84
CA CYS A 42 -8.56 -16.83 0.53
C CYS A 42 -9.30 -15.95 1.53
N TYR A 43 -9.67 -14.73 1.14
CA TYR A 43 -10.36 -13.78 1.99
C TYR A 43 -11.21 -12.81 1.16
N GLU A 44 -12.34 -12.40 1.71
CA GLU A 44 -13.23 -11.41 1.12
C GLU A 44 -13.80 -10.48 2.19
N ARG A 45 -13.87 -9.18 1.84
CA ARG A 45 -14.55 -8.16 2.65
C ARG A 45 -15.40 -7.27 1.76
N ALA A 46 -16.70 -7.32 1.94
CA ALA A 46 -17.66 -6.44 1.28
C ALA A 46 -18.05 -5.31 2.23
N ALA A 47 -17.25 -4.24 2.27
CA ALA A 47 -17.42 -3.14 3.24
C ALA A 47 -17.08 -1.77 2.64
N GLY A 48 -17.47 -1.52 1.39
CA GLY A 48 -17.20 -0.28 0.67
C GLY A 48 -15.90 -0.30 -0.12
N GLY A 49 -15.54 0.83 -0.73
CA GLY A 49 -14.43 0.95 -1.66
C GLY A 49 -13.08 1.14 -1.00
N PHE A 50 -12.06 0.48 -1.57
CA PHE A 50 -10.67 0.62 -1.17
C PHE A 50 -9.79 0.94 -2.38
N THR A 51 -8.93 1.94 -2.25
CA THR A 51 -7.94 2.31 -3.27
C THR A 51 -6.62 1.59 -3.11
N ILE A 52 -6.31 1.13 -1.89
CA ILE A 52 -5.07 0.41 -1.59
C ILE A 52 -5.41 -0.77 -0.69
N VAL A 53 -4.92 -1.93 -1.04
CA VAL A 53 -4.93 -3.14 -0.21
C VAL A 53 -3.59 -3.83 -0.37
N GLU A 54 -2.71 -3.66 0.61
CA GLU A 54 -1.37 -4.25 0.62
C GLU A 54 -1.28 -5.34 1.69
N MET A 55 -0.77 -6.48 1.28
CA MET A 55 -0.57 -7.64 2.16
C MET A 55 0.82 -7.60 2.80
N LEU A 56 0.96 -8.15 4.00
CA LEU A 56 2.26 -8.46 4.58
C LEU A 56 2.53 -9.95 4.48
N TYR A 57 3.19 -10.37 3.41
CA TYR A 57 3.40 -11.79 3.07
C TYR A 57 2.08 -12.57 3.13
N SER A 58 2.11 -13.81 3.62
CA SER A 58 0.92 -14.65 3.86
C SER A 58 0.34 -14.48 5.28
N SER A 59 0.65 -13.36 5.97
CA SER A 59 0.12 -13.07 7.31
C SER A 59 -1.34 -12.58 7.23
N SER A 60 -1.98 -12.47 8.39
CA SER A 60 -3.33 -11.89 8.50
C SER A 60 -3.34 -10.36 8.45
N LEU A 61 -2.19 -9.70 8.40
CA LEU A 61 -2.07 -8.25 8.42
C LEU A 61 -2.19 -7.66 7.03
N LEU A 62 -3.07 -6.68 6.90
CA LEU A 62 -3.26 -5.85 5.71
C LEU A 62 -3.06 -4.38 6.05
N ALA A 63 -2.51 -3.63 5.10
CA ALA A 63 -2.55 -2.17 5.09
C ALA A 63 -3.59 -1.72 4.06
N ILE A 64 -4.67 -1.10 4.50
CA ILE A 64 -5.81 -0.73 3.64
C ILE A 64 -6.09 0.77 3.70
N VAL A 65 -6.48 1.34 2.56
CA VAL A 65 -6.87 2.75 2.42
C VAL A 65 -8.19 2.82 1.68
N GLY A 66 -9.14 3.56 2.23
CA GLY A 66 -10.47 3.73 1.68
C GLY A 66 -10.50 4.60 0.41
N ALA A 67 -11.57 4.44 -0.37
CA ALA A 67 -11.80 5.19 -1.60
C ALA A 67 -12.49 6.57 -1.39
N GLY A 68 -12.90 6.87 -0.16
CA GLY A 68 -13.49 8.16 0.18
C GLY A 68 -15.01 8.28 -0.01
N GLU A 69 -15.68 7.21 -0.40
CA GLU A 69 -17.14 7.23 -0.58
C GLU A 69 -17.92 7.25 0.76
N GLN A 70 -17.26 6.86 1.83
CA GLN A 70 -17.79 6.88 3.19
C GLN A 70 -16.79 7.56 4.13
N PRO A 71 -17.23 8.31 5.16
CA PRO A 71 -16.32 8.97 6.10
C PRO A 71 -15.38 8.01 6.84
N SER A 72 -15.81 6.78 7.09
CA SER A 72 -15.00 5.72 7.69
C SER A 72 -13.92 5.15 6.76
N LEU A 73 -14.05 5.37 5.46
CA LEU A 73 -13.15 4.90 4.41
C LEU A 73 -12.41 6.06 3.74
N SER A 74 -11.86 6.95 4.54
CA SER A 74 -11.14 8.13 4.06
C SER A 74 -9.85 7.75 3.30
N PRO A 75 -9.55 8.42 2.15
CA PRO A 75 -8.30 8.22 1.44
C PRO A 75 -7.07 8.79 2.17
N ARG A 76 -7.29 9.51 3.28
CA ARG A 76 -6.26 10.07 4.16
C ARG A 76 -5.99 9.22 5.39
N ARG A 77 -6.62 8.04 5.48
CA ARG A 77 -6.48 7.13 6.61
C ARG A 77 -5.92 5.80 6.14
N LEU A 78 -4.78 5.41 6.71
CA LEU A 78 -4.23 4.07 6.61
C LEU A 78 -4.75 3.25 7.79
N CYS A 79 -5.36 2.11 7.52
CA CYS A 79 -5.79 1.16 8.53
C CYS A 79 -4.95 -0.11 8.42
N LEU A 80 -4.28 -0.49 9.50
CA LEU A 80 -3.71 -1.81 9.67
C LEU A 80 -4.81 -2.74 10.16
N PHE A 81 -5.19 -3.69 9.35
CA PHE A 81 -6.33 -4.55 9.53
C PHE A 81 -5.92 -6.01 9.70
N ASP A 82 -6.51 -6.69 10.67
CA ASP A 82 -6.28 -8.13 10.89
C ASP A 82 -7.46 -8.95 10.33
N THR A 83 -7.19 -9.75 9.30
CA THR A 83 -8.22 -10.59 8.66
C THR A 83 -8.74 -11.71 9.56
N ARG A 84 -7.93 -12.19 10.53
CA ARG A 84 -8.37 -13.22 11.48
C ARG A 84 -9.38 -12.67 12.48
N ARG A 85 -9.15 -11.45 12.96
CA ARG A 85 -10.04 -10.76 13.89
C ARG A 85 -11.19 -10.08 13.17
N GLY A 86 -11.05 -9.82 11.87
CA GLY A 86 -12.00 -9.03 11.10
C GLY A 86 -12.10 -7.57 11.57
N ALA A 87 -11.03 -7.03 12.17
CA ALA A 87 -11.04 -5.74 12.86
C ALA A 87 -9.76 -4.92 12.62
N PRO A 88 -9.85 -3.57 12.70
CA PRO A 88 -8.68 -2.70 12.67
C PRO A 88 -7.83 -2.91 13.93
N LEU A 89 -6.51 -2.90 13.75
CA LEU A 89 -5.51 -2.93 14.83
C LEU A 89 -5.03 -1.53 15.16
N ARG A 90 -4.71 -0.74 14.14
CA ARG A 90 -4.17 0.62 14.23
C ARG A 90 -4.63 1.45 13.05
N GLU A 91 -4.71 2.76 13.26
CA GLU A 91 -5.01 3.73 12.21
C GLU A 91 -4.01 4.88 12.25
N LEU A 92 -3.55 5.29 11.07
CA LEU A 92 -2.68 6.45 10.86
C LEU A 92 -3.43 7.45 9.98
N ASN A 93 -3.47 8.71 10.39
CA ASN A 93 -4.15 9.78 9.66
C ASN A 93 -3.13 10.75 9.06
N PHE A 94 -3.43 11.21 7.85
CA PHE A 94 -2.58 12.10 7.07
C PHE A 94 -3.35 13.36 6.64
N LEU A 95 -2.63 14.43 6.34
CA LEU A 95 -3.24 15.70 5.90
C LEU A 95 -3.79 15.61 4.47
N THR A 96 -3.15 14.80 3.61
CA THR A 96 -3.55 14.60 2.22
C THR A 96 -3.80 13.13 1.93
N SER A 97 -4.34 12.83 0.74
CA SER A 97 -4.61 11.46 0.33
C SER A 97 -3.34 10.63 0.23
N ILE A 98 -3.45 9.38 0.66
CA ILE A 98 -2.41 8.37 0.51
C ILE A 98 -2.45 7.87 -0.92
N LEU A 99 -1.31 7.91 -1.60
CA LEU A 99 -1.19 7.53 -3.01
C LEU A 99 -0.60 6.13 -3.20
N ALA A 100 0.28 5.72 -2.29
CA ALA A 100 0.82 4.36 -2.27
C ALA A 100 1.20 3.95 -0.84
N VAL A 101 1.14 2.66 -0.59
CA VAL A 101 1.63 2.03 0.63
C VAL A 101 2.50 0.86 0.24
N ARG A 102 3.64 0.71 0.89
CA ARG A 102 4.52 -0.46 0.75
C ARG A 102 4.95 -0.91 2.14
N LEU A 103 5.09 -2.20 2.32
CA LEU A 103 5.52 -2.71 3.61
C LEU A 103 6.35 -4.00 3.46
N ASN A 104 7.25 -4.17 4.42
CA ASN A 104 7.91 -5.44 4.69
C ASN A 104 7.91 -5.68 6.21
N LYS A 105 8.64 -6.68 6.70
CA LYS A 105 8.63 -7.05 8.14
C LYS A 105 9.19 -5.96 9.06
N LYS A 106 9.93 -4.97 8.54
CA LYS A 106 10.61 -3.93 9.34
C LYS A 106 10.11 -2.53 9.07
N ARG A 107 9.61 -2.26 7.86
CA ARG A 107 9.28 -0.91 7.41
C ARG A 107 7.88 -0.86 6.81
N LEU A 108 7.18 0.20 7.14
CA LEU A 108 5.94 0.63 6.48
C LEU A 108 6.22 1.97 5.81
N VAL A 109 6.01 2.03 4.51
CA VAL A 109 6.22 3.23 3.69
C VAL A 109 4.87 3.76 3.25
N VAL A 110 4.62 5.05 3.48
CA VAL A 110 3.40 5.73 3.06
C VAL A 110 3.77 6.91 2.18
N VAL A 111 3.31 6.88 0.94
CA VAL A 111 3.60 7.89 -0.09
C VAL A 111 2.41 8.83 -0.24
N LEU A 112 2.65 10.11 -0.01
CA LEU A 112 1.75 11.21 -0.33
C LEU A 112 2.28 11.97 -1.55
N GLN A 113 1.58 13.02 -1.96
CA GLN A 113 1.95 13.78 -3.14
C GLN A 113 3.34 14.44 -3.04
N GLU A 114 3.69 14.99 -1.87
CA GLU A 114 4.91 15.77 -1.67
C GLU A 114 5.77 15.26 -0.50
N LYS A 115 5.32 14.18 0.15
CA LYS A 115 6.01 13.59 1.29
C LYS A 115 5.90 12.08 1.27
N THR A 116 6.96 11.43 1.70
CA THR A 116 6.98 10.00 1.96
C THR A 116 7.41 9.76 3.40
N TYR A 117 6.64 8.95 4.11
CA TYR A 117 6.91 8.57 5.49
C TYR A 117 7.42 7.14 5.55
N ILE A 118 8.47 6.92 6.32
CA ILE A 118 8.94 5.58 6.68
C ILE A 118 8.72 5.38 8.18
N TYR A 119 7.96 4.34 8.49
CA TYR A 119 7.66 3.92 9.86
C TYR A 119 8.40 2.62 10.20
N ASP A 120 8.68 2.42 11.48
CA ASP A 120 8.87 1.08 12.00
C ASP A 120 7.56 0.30 11.92
N SER A 121 7.57 -0.88 11.33
CA SER A 121 6.34 -1.66 11.10
C SER A 121 5.71 -2.22 12.37
N ASN A 122 6.47 -2.34 13.46
CA ASN A 122 5.99 -2.89 14.73
C ASN A 122 5.48 -1.80 15.68
N SER A 123 6.28 -0.76 15.91
CA SER A 123 5.93 0.34 16.82
C SER A 123 5.02 1.39 16.16
N LEU A 124 5.07 1.50 14.83
CA LEU A 124 4.43 2.56 14.02
C LEU A 124 4.96 3.97 14.39
N GLU A 125 6.17 4.04 14.87
CA GLU A 125 6.88 5.30 15.04
C GLU A 125 7.41 5.78 13.69
N ILE A 126 7.32 7.08 13.44
CA ILE A 126 7.92 7.72 12.26
C ILE A 126 9.44 7.70 12.44
N LEU A 127 10.14 7.00 11.54
CA LEU A 127 11.59 6.96 11.52
C LEU A 127 12.18 8.11 10.72
N VAL A 128 11.54 8.41 9.57
CA VAL A 128 11.97 9.50 8.70
C VAL A 128 10.80 10.00 7.84
N THR A 129 10.84 11.28 7.52
CA THR A 129 9.98 11.92 6.52
C THR A 129 10.88 12.43 5.39
N ILE A 130 10.58 12.03 4.17
CA ILE A 130 11.29 12.46 2.96
C ILE A 130 10.39 13.43 2.22
N ASP A 131 10.85 14.67 2.04
CA ASP A 131 10.20 15.62 1.14
C ASP A 131 10.52 15.21 -0.30
N THR A 132 9.49 15.02 -1.11
CA THR A 132 9.61 14.55 -2.48
C THR A 132 9.13 15.63 -3.46
N VAL A 133 9.60 15.56 -4.68
CA VAL A 133 8.97 16.31 -5.79
C VAL A 133 7.51 15.88 -5.91
N PRO A 134 6.62 16.72 -6.47
CA PRO A 134 5.21 16.36 -6.67
C PRO A 134 5.06 15.01 -7.39
N ASN A 135 4.52 14.04 -6.69
CA ASN A 135 4.36 12.65 -7.14
C ASN A 135 2.87 12.30 -7.18
N LEU A 136 2.14 12.87 -8.12
CA LEU A 136 0.69 12.74 -8.24
C LEU A 136 0.20 11.31 -8.44
N LYS A 137 1.06 10.45 -9.00
CA LYS A 137 0.74 9.04 -9.28
C LYS A 137 1.13 8.11 -8.15
N GLY A 138 1.79 8.59 -7.09
CA GLY A 138 2.30 7.75 -6.02
C GLY A 138 3.36 6.75 -6.48
N LEU A 139 4.18 7.13 -7.47
CA LEU A 139 5.22 6.24 -8.01
C LEU A 139 6.25 5.93 -6.93
N CYS A 140 6.40 4.66 -6.65
CA CYS A 140 7.44 4.15 -5.76
C CYS A 140 7.70 2.66 -6.04
N ALA A 141 8.90 2.22 -5.74
CA ALA A 141 9.25 0.80 -5.68
C ALA A 141 9.93 0.54 -4.34
N PHE A 142 9.62 -0.59 -3.72
CA PHE A 142 10.16 -0.93 -2.41
C PHE A 142 10.62 -2.38 -2.40
N SER A 143 11.82 -2.61 -1.92
CA SER A 143 12.38 -3.95 -1.78
C SER A 143 11.61 -4.75 -0.73
N PRO A 144 11.12 -5.94 -1.04
CA PRO A 144 10.49 -6.82 -0.06
C PRO A 144 11.50 -7.43 0.91
N SER A 145 12.75 -7.57 0.49
CA SER A 145 13.84 -8.15 1.28
C SER A 145 14.33 -7.19 2.35
N LEU A 146 14.80 -7.74 3.46
CA LEU A 146 15.51 -6.98 4.51
C LEU A 146 16.98 -6.77 4.16
N ASP A 147 17.55 -7.65 3.36
CA ASP A 147 18.87 -7.52 2.77
C ASP A 147 18.77 -6.55 1.58
N GLY A 148 19.32 -5.35 1.72
CA GLY A 148 19.16 -4.29 0.71
C GLY A 148 17.72 -3.74 0.67
N CYS A 149 17.23 -3.24 1.78
CA CYS A 149 15.89 -2.65 1.92
C CYS A 149 15.88 -1.25 1.29
N PHE A 150 15.71 -1.18 -0.03
CA PHE A 150 15.73 0.06 -0.78
C PHE A 150 14.33 0.54 -1.16
N LEU A 151 14.15 1.84 -1.12
CA LEU A 151 12.98 2.56 -1.61
C LEU A 151 13.43 3.45 -2.77
N ALA A 152 12.76 3.34 -3.91
CA ALA A 152 12.96 4.20 -5.06
C ALA A 152 11.77 5.17 -5.19
N LEU A 153 12.09 6.47 -5.32
CA LEU A 153 11.13 7.57 -5.46
C LEU A 153 11.52 8.47 -6.62
N PRO A 154 10.57 9.16 -7.27
CA PRO A 154 10.90 10.20 -8.23
C PRO A 154 11.70 11.33 -7.55
N ALA A 155 12.76 11.80 -8.18
CA ALA A 155 13.58 12.91 -7.71
C ALA A 155 13.47 14.16 -8.59
N SER A 156 12.77 14.07 -9.73
CA SER A 156 12.50 15.20 -10.63
C SER A 156 11.14 15.05 -11.30
N THR A 157 10.49 16.18 -11.55
CA THR A 157 9.24 16.24 -12.32
C THR A 157 9.47 16.37 -13.83
N THR A 158 10.68 16.72 -14.26
CA THR A 158 11.03 17.02 -15.65
C THR A 158 12.11 16.12 -16.23
N LYS A 159 12.92 15.52 -15.38
CA LYS A 159 14.00 14.61 -15.75
C LYS A 159 13.68 13.22 -15.22
N GLY A 160 14.15 12.18 -15.90
CA GLY A 160 14.05 10.80 -15.45
C GLY A 160 15.01 10.50 -14.28
N THR A 161 14.93 11.28 -13.19
CA THR A 161 15.80 11.11 -12.02
C THR A 161 15.05 10.37 -10.92
N VAL A 162 15.69 9.37 -10.35
CA VAL A 162 15.16 8.51 -9.28
C VAL A 162 16.08 8.61 -8.06
N LEU A 163 15.50 8.95 -6.91
CA LEU A 163 16.15 8.83 -5.61
C LEU A 163 16.07 7.39 -5.13
N VAL A 164 17.19 6.78 -4.84
CA VAL A 164 17.28 5.49 -4.15
C VAL A 164 17.64 5.74 -2.69
N TYR A 165 16.79 5.29 -1.79
CA TYR A 165 16.89 5.51 -0.36
C TYR A 165 17.06 4.18 0.38
N ASN A 166 18.05 4.06 1.26
CA ASN A 166 18.21 2.89 2.13
C ASN A 166 17.29 3.03 3.33
N ALA A 167 16.20 2.26 3.35
CA ALA A 167 15.18 2.33 4.39
C ALA A 167 15.58 1.64 5.70
N MET A 168 16.66 0.85 5.72
CA MET A 168 17.21 0.29 6.97
C MET A 168 18.13 1.28 7.66
N GLU A 169 19.01 1.89 6.90
CA GLU A 169 20.00 2.88 7.40
C GLU A 169 19.43 4.29 7.50
N LEU A 170 18.22 4.51 6.95
CA LEU A 170 17.49 5.80 6.94
C LEU A 170 18.28 6.93 6.30
N GLN A 171 18.90 6.65 5.16
CA GLN A 171 19.71 7.64 4.42
C GLN A 171 19.57 7.46 2.91
N SER A 172 19.82 8.56 2.19
CA SER A 172 19.94 8.55 0.74
C SER A 172 21.11 7.66 0.32
N HIS A 173 20.87 6.77 -0.65
CA HIS A 173 21.90 5.89 -1.18
C HIS A 173 22.53 6.47 -2.44
N CYS A 174 21.73 6.78 -3.44
CA CYS A 174 22.18 7.41 -4.69
C CYS A 174 20.99 8.04 -5.44
N GLU A 175 21.32 8.85 -6.43
CA GLU A 175 20.39 9.28 -7.46
C GLU A 175 20.79 8.66 -8.80
N VAL A 176 19.80 8.16 -9.54
CA VAL A 176 19.96 7.59 -10.87
C VAL A 176 19.30 8.51 -11.88
N VAL A 177 20.03 8.92 -12.90
CA VAL A 177 19.54 9.74 -14.01
C VAL A 177 19.40 8.85 -15.24
N MET A 178 18.22 8.87 -15.88
CA MET A 178 17.93 8.10 -17.08
C MET A 178 18.06 8.98 -18.33
#